data_64342dedfb9fd8b6c5e12bff5cd53544
#
_entry.id   64342dedfb9fd8b6c5e12bff5cd53544
#
_cell.length_a   1.000
_cell.length_b   1.000
_cell.length_c   1.000
_cell.angle_alpha   90.00
_cell.angle_beta   90.00
_cell.angle_gamma   90.00
#
_symmetry.space_group_name_H-M   'P 1'
#
loop_
_entity.id
_entity.type
_entity.pdbx_description
1 polymer ?
#
loop_
_entity_poly.entity_id
_entity_poly.type
_entity_poly.pdbx_seq_one_letter_code
_entity_poly.pdbx_strand_id
1 'polypeptide(L)'
;MNTIAIIVTFNRLRLLKECLAAVKSQSLPPAQIIVINNGSTDGTAEWLADQEVITHYQPNSGGAGGFSKGIAEAYLLDADWIWVMDDDTIPKTDTLEKLMAPLAHPQIDNATVGFLSSKVLWIDGNLHHLNQTYHLTDPKKLEKLSFKSKGLLPVIQFGTFVSMLLSAKAVERVGLPIKEFFIWNDDVEYSKRIINSGLAGLLVSDSIVVHETPINHVSNVFNDTHEQLWKYDHGLRNEMFTKRYHDGNIQFWITWVHRMFIMPFRIAIKRKSHRWDFTKTIWRTSLKALHFNPHIDTVIKRH
;
A
#
# COMPACT_ATOMS: atom_id res chain seq x y z
N MET A 1 6.06 -22.09 6.54
CA MET A 1 5.38 -21.03 5.77
C MET A 1 6.39 -20.40 4.83
N ASN A 2 6.14 -20.47 3.52
CA ASN A 2 6.99 -19.86 2.51
C ASN A 2 6.67 -18.36 2.44
N THR A 3 7.56 -17.50 2.96
CA THR A 3 7.36 -16.04 2.96
C THR A 3 8.31 -15.41 1.96
N ILE A 4 7.77 -14.64 1.00
CA ILE A 4 8.55 -13.93 -0.01
C ILE A 4 8.41 -12.42 0.24
N ALA A 5 9.55 -11.73 0.35
CA ALA A 5 9.57 -10.27 0.47
C ALA A 5 9.59 -9.60 -0.90
N ILE A 6 8.87 -8.49 -1.05
CA ILE A 6 8.83 -7.67 -2.25
C ILE A 6 9.27 -6.26 -1.91
N ILE A 7 10.24 -5.74 -2.66
CA ILE A 7 10.69 -4.35 -2.58
C ILE A 7 10.45 -3.71 -3.95
N VAL A 8 9.73 -2.58 -3.97
CA VAL A 8 9.51 -1.80 -5.19
C VAL A 8 10.41 -0.58 -5.17
N THR A 9 11.16 -0.33 -6.25
CA THR A 9 12.12 0.77 -6.33
C THR A 9 12.05 1.55 -7.64
N PHE A 10 12.31 2.87 -7.56
CA PHE A 10 12.49 3.75 -8.70
C PHE A 10 13.42 4.91 -8.38
N ASN A 11 14.65 4.93 -8.95
CA ASN A 11 15.65 6.00 -8.79
C ASN A 11 15.97 6.35 -7.33
N ARG A 12 16.17 5.33 -6.47
CA ARG A 12 16.47 5.46 -5.05
C ARG A 12 17.50 4.44 -4.57
N LEU A 13 18.58 4.27 -5.34
CA LEU A 13 19.60 3.24 -5.07
C LEU A 13 20.13 3.25 -3.64
N ARG A 14 20.34 4.44 -3.03
CA ARG A 14 20.83 4.53 -1.64
C ARG A 14 19.83 3.88 -0.67
N LEU A 15 18.56 4.26 -0.73
CA LEU A 15 17.49 3.73 0.14
C LEU A 15 17.27 2.24 -0.10
N LEU A 16 17.26 1.81 -1.37
CA LEU A 16 17.15 0.39 -1.71
C LEU A 16 18.27 -0.45 -1.05
N LYS A 17 19.51 0.05 -1.02
CA LYS A 17 20.64 -0.64 -0.36
C LYS A 17 20.37 -0.83 1.13
N GLU A 18 19.90 0.19 1.80
CA GLU A 18 19.57 0.16 3.23
C GLU A 18 18.38 -0.76 3.52
N CYS A 19 17.30 -0.65 2.74
CA CYS A 19 16.13 -1.51 2.83
C CYS A 19 16.51 -2.99 2.61
N LEU A 20 17.20 -3.31 1.53
CA LEU A 20 17.60 -4.69 1.21
C LEU A 20 18.52 -5.29 2.28
N ALA A 21 19.47 -4.52 2.80
CA ALA A 21 20.32 -4.96 3.90
C ALA A 21 19.49 -5.27 5.17
N ALA A 22 18.51 -4.42 5.51
CA ALA A 22 17.62 -4.63 6.64
C ALA A 22 16.71 -5.86 6.47
N VAL A 23 16.23 -6.13 5.24
CA VAL A 23 15.43 -7.33 4.93
C VAL A 23 16.28 -8.60 4.99
N LYS A 24 17.51 -8.57 4.48
CA LYS A 24 18.46 -9.72 4.55
C LYS A 24 18.89 -10.04 5.99
N SER A 25 18.93 -9.04 6.88
CA SER A 25 19.38 -9.18 8.29
C SER A 25 18.25 -9.50 9.27
N GLN A 26 17.06 -9.87 8.81
CA GLN A 26 15.96 -10.25 9.71
C GLN A 26 16.31 -11.48 10.55
N SER A 27 15.88 -11.50 11.83
CA SER A 27 15.99 -12.67 12.72
C SER A 27 15.25 -13.89 12.17
N LEU A 28 14.14 -13.65 11.48
CA LEU A 28 13.42 -14.62 10.65
C LEU A 28 13.47 -14.12 9.19
N PRO A 29 14.47 -14.54 8.38
CA PRO A 29 14.60 -14.05 7.03
C PRO A 29 13.48 -14.58 6.13
N PRO A 30 13.03 -13.80 5.13
CA PRO A 30 12.13 -14.32 4.10
C PRO A 30 12.84 -15.42 3.31
N ALA A 31 12.08 -16.38 2.77
CA ALA A 31 12.63 -17.47 1.97
C ALA A 31 13.26 -16.95 0.65
N GLN A 32 12.68 -15.90 0.09
CA GLN A 32 13.16 -15.22 -1.11
C GLN A 32 12.86 -13.71 -1.03
N ILE A 33 13.64 -12.94 -1.78
CA ILE A 33 13.42 -11.49 -1.95
C ILE A 33 13.27 -11.20 -3.44
N ILE A 34 12.19 -10.53 -3.79
CA ILE A 34 11.93 -10.03 -5.15
C ILE A 34 12.07 -8.51 -5.12
N VAL A 35 12.89 -7.96 -6.02
CA VAL A 35 13.01 -6.52 -6.23
C VAL A 35 12.39 -6.17 -7.59
N ILE A 36 11.40 -5.27 -7.57
CA ILE A 36 10.81 -4.72 -8.78
C ILE A 36 11.48 -3.38 -9.08
N ASN A 37 12.35 -3.38 -10.07
CA ASN A 37 12.97 -2.17 -10.58
C ASN A 37 12.04 -1.53 -11.64
N ASN A 38 11.42 -0.43 -11.26
CA ASN A 38 10.47 0.31 -12.09
C ASN A 38 11.15 1.22 -13.13
N GLY A 39 12.23 0.77 -13.77
CA GLY A 39 12.94 1.51 -14.80
C GLY A 39 13.87 2.59 -14.25
N SER A 40 14.57 2.29 -13.15
CA SER A 40 15.60 3.18 -12.59
C SER A 40 16.75 3.42 -13.55
N THR A 41 17.33 4.64 -13.48
CA THR A 41 18.46 5.11 -14.32
C THR A 41 19.64 5.61 -13.47
N ASP A 42 19.63 5.31 -12.16
CA ASP A 42 20.61 5.80 -11.17
C ASP A 42 21.67 4.75 -10.78
N GLY A 43 21.88 3.72 -11.62
CA GLY A 43 22.80 2.60 -11.32
C GLY A 43 22.15 1.47 -10.52
N THR A 44 20.83 1.54 -10.26
CA THR A 44 20.11 0.48 -9.53
C THR A 44 20.17 -0.86 -10.24
N ALA A 45 20.06 -0.88 -11.58
CA ALA A 45 20.05 -2.13 -12.35
C ALA A 45 21.39 -2.85 -12.27
N GLU A 46 22.49 -2.10 -12.44
CA GLU A 46 23.86 -2.59 -12.37
C GLU A 46 24.17 -3.15 -10.97
N TRP A 47 23.76 -2.43 -9.93
CA TRP A 47 23.98 -2.89 -8.56
C TRP A 47 23.15 -4.14 -8.22
N LEU A 48 21.90 -4.24 -8.70
CA LEU A 48 21.05 -5.39 -8.47
C LEU A 48 21.58 -6.68 -9.15
N ALA A 49 22.31 -6.56 -10.24
CA ALA A 49 22.93 -7.71 -10.92
C ALA A 49 23.90 -8.49 -10.01
N ASP A 50 24.52 -7.83 -9.04
CA ASP A 50 25.44 -8.42 -8.07
C ASP A 50 24.76 -8.86 -6.76
N GLN A 51 23.42 -8.74 -6.67
CA GLN A 51 22.69 -9.11 -5.46
C GLN A 51 22.03 -10.49 -5.59
N GLU A 52 22.07 -11.27 -4.52
CA GLU A 52 21.34 -12.55 -4.41
C GLU A 52 19.86 -12.31 -4.14
N VAL A 53 19.14 -11.81 -5.16
CA VAL A 53 17.69 -11.54 -5.14
C VAL A 53 17.10 -11.80 -6.52
N ILE A 54 15.80 -12.07 -6.58
CA ILE A 54 15.08 -12.12 -7.85
C ILE A 54 14.78 -10.69 -8.28
N THR A 55 15.22 -10.27 -9.46
CA THR A 55 14.97 -8.92 -9.97
C THR A 55 14.08 -8.96 -11.19
N HIS A 56 13.02 -8.15 -11.17
CA HIS A 56 12.19 -7.88 -12.33
C HIS A 56 12.35 -6.43 -12.78
N TYR A 57 12.59 -6.23 -14.06
CA TYR A 57 12.73 -4.92 -14.69
C TYR A 57 11.47 -4.61 -15.50
N GLN A 58 10.93 -3.41 -15.33
CA GLN A 58 9.78 -2.94 -16.12
C GLN A 58 9.87 -1.42 -16.33
N PRO A 59 9.22 -0.86 -17.37
CA PRO A 59 9.03 0.57 -17.48
C PRO A 59 8.30 1.12 -16.24
N ASN A 60 8.57 2.37 -15.86
CA ASN A 60 7.94 2.98 -14.69
C ASN A 60 6.40 2.94 -14.80
N SER A 61 5.80 2.07 -14.04
CA SER A 61 4.34 1.89 -13.89
C SER A 61 3.82 2.42 -12.54
N GLY A 62 4.63 3.20 -11.84
CA GLY A 62 4.35 3.68 -10.48
C GLY A 62 4.43 2.59 -9.42
N GLY A 63 4.27 2.97 -8.15
CA GLY A 63 4.24 2.02 -7.03
C GLY A 63 3.17 0.96 -7.22
N ALA A 64 1.95 1.37 -7.61
CA ALA A 64 0.83 0.45 -7.85
C ALA A 64 1.14 -0.66 -8.86
N GLY A 65 1.77 -0.32 -9.98
CA GLY A 65 2.20 -1.30 -10.97
C GLY A 65 3.33 -2.20 -10.49
N GLY A 66 4.28 -1.63 -9.72
CA GLY A 66 5.37 -2.38 -9.09
C GLY A 66 4.85 -3.42 -8.10
N PHE A 67 3.96 -3.02 -7.18
CA PHE A 67 3.35 -3.94 -6.21
C PHE A 67 2.48 -4.99 -6.89
N SER A 68 1.68 -4.61 -7.88
CA SER A 68 0.87 -5.56 -8.65
C SER A 68 1.75 -6.66 -9.28
N LYS A 69 2.86 -6.27 -9.92
CA LYS A 69 3.83 -7.20 -10.52
C LYS A 69 4.50 -8.08 -9.46
N GLY A 70 5.04 -7.48 -8.40
CA GLY A 70 5.74 -8.22 -7.35
C GLY A 70 4.84 -9.24 -6.63
N ILE A 71 3.61 -8.85 -6.29
CA ILE A 71 2.62 -9.75 -5.66
C ILE A 71 2.28 -10.92 -6.60
N ALA A 72 2.12 -10.65 -7.90
CA ALA A 72 1.86 -11.70 -8.89
C ALA A 72 3.02 -12.70 -8.95
N GLU A 73 4.27 -12.23 -9.02
CA GLU A 73 5.45 -13.08 -9.07
C GLU A 73 5.62 -13.93 -7.80
N ALA A 74 5.47 -13.32 -6.61
CA ALA A 74 5.55 -14.06 -5.36
C ALA A 74 4.46 -15.14 -5.25
N TYR A 75 3.23 -14.82 -5.69
CA TYR A 75 2.15 -15.80 -5.73
C TYR A 75 2.44 -16.97 -6.67
N LEU A 76 3.05 -16.72 -7.83
CA LEU A 76 3.46 -17.75 -8.80
C LEU A 76 4.62 -18.61 -8.29
N LEU A 77 5.43 -18.10 -7.36
CA LEU A 77 6.50 -18.83 -6.65
C LEU A 77 6.00 -19.56 -5.38
N ASP A 78 4.71 -19.82 -5.28
CA ASP A 78 4.07 -20.54 -4.18
C ASP A 78 4.31 -19.93 -2.80
N ALA A 79 4.36 -18.58 -2.70
CA ALA A 79 4.37 -17.91 -1.41
C ALA A 79 3.09 -18.24 -0.63
N ASP A 80 3.22 -18.60 0.67
CA ASP A 80 2.10 -18.63 1.61
C ASP A 80 1.74 -17.21 2.06
N TRP A 81 2.79 -16.40 2.27
CA TRP A 81 2.74 -15.03 2.71
C TRP A 81 3.68 -14.14 1.89
N ILE A 82 3.23 -12.94 1.58
CA ILE A 82 3.94 -11.98 0.73
C ILE A 82 4.15 -10.69 1.52
N TRP A 83 5.41 -10.38 1.86
CA TRP A 83 5.77 -9.19 2.65
C TRP A 83 6.16 -8.05 1.72
N VAL A 84 5.28 -7.05 1.57
CA VAL A 84 5.45 -5.94 0.61
C VAL A 84 5.92 -4.66 1.29
N MET A 85 6.84 -3.94 0.63
CA MET A 85 7.36 -2.65 1.10
C MET A 85 7.94 -1.80 -0.03
N ASP A 86 8.01 -0.48 0.21
CA ASP A 86 8.75 0.48 -0.60
C ASP A 86 10.26 0.42 -0.26
N ASP A 87 11.10 0.95 -1.16
CA ASP A 87 12.57 1.01 -1.02
C ASP A 87 13.06 1.94 0.11
N ASP A 88 12.21 2.79 0.67
CA ASP A 88 12.47 3.66 1.82
C ASP A 88 11.87 3.14 3.14
N THR A 89 11.47 1.88 3.16
CA THR A 89 11.01 1.16 4.36
C THR A 89 12.15 0.39 4.98
N ILE A 90 12.55 0.75 6.20
CA ILE A 90 13.66 0.08 6.91
C ILE A 90 13.08 -0.73 8.08
N PRO A 91 12.93 -2.06 7.95
CA PRO A 91 12.46 -2.90 9.03
C PRO A 91 13.51 -3.03 10.15
N LYS A 92 13.04 -3.12 11.41
CA LYS A 92 13.89 -3.54 12.54
C LYS A 92 14.26 -5.02 12.36
N THR A 93 15.34 -5.45 13.01
CA THR A 93 15.89 -6.82 12.86
C THR A 93 14.87 -7.95 13.12
N ASP A 94 13.90 -7.71 13.99
CA ASP A 94 12.87 -8.69 14.39
C ASP A 94 11.49 -8.40 13.81
N THR A 95 11.40 -7.51 12.81
CA THR A 95 10.13 -7.06 12.23
C THR A 95 9.31 -8.20 11.65
N LEU A 96 9.90 -9.02 10.77
CA LEU A 96 9.17 -10.12 10.12
C LEU A 96 8.80 -11.22 11.12
N GLU A 97 9.68 -11.56 12.04
CA GLU A 97 9.41 -12.52 13.11
C GLU A 97 8.20 -12.10 13.94
N LYS A 98 8.18 -10.85 14.40
CA LYS A 98 7.05 -10.29 15.15
C LYS A 98 5.77 -10.19 14.32
N LEU A 99 5.90 -9.84 13.04
CA LEU A 99 4.76 -9.73 12.12
C LEU A 99 4.10 -11.10 11.91
N MET A 100 4.88 -12.17 11.86
CA MET A 100 4.41 -13.53 11.69
C MET A 100 4.01 -14.23 13.00
N ALA A 101 4.48 -13.79 14.15
CA ALA A 101 4.21 -14.42 15.45
C ALA A 101 2.72 -14.68 15.73
N PRO A 102 1.78 -13.77 15.40
CA PRO A 102 0.36 -14.02 15.58
C PRO A 102 -0.17 -15.24 14.82
N LEU A 103 0.45 -15.59 13.68
CA LEU A 103 0.00 -16.72 12.86
C LEU A 103 0.28 -18.10 13.50
N ALA A 104 1.14 -18.14 14.52
CA ALA A 104 1.39 -19.32 15.34
C ALA A 104 0.43 -19.43 16.54
N HIS A 105 -0.38 -18.39 16.80
CA HIS A 105 -1.27 -18.38 17.96
C HIS A 105 -2.49 -19.30 17.74
N PRO A 106 -2.80 -20.24 18.66
CA PRO A 106 -3.82 -21.28 18.43
C PRO A 106 -5.26 -20.74 18.27
N GLN A 107 -5.52 -19.51 18.71
CA GLN A 107 -6.82 -18.85 18.55
C GLN A 107 -6.93 -18.05 17.23
N ILE A 108 -5.88 -17.96 16.42
CA ILE A 108 -5.90 -17.28 15.14
C ILE A 108 -6.03 -18.33 14.02
N ASP A 109 -7.16 -18.32 13.35
CA ASP A 109 -7.34 -19.08 12.11
C ASP A 109 -6.72 -18.30 10.94
N ASN A 110 -5.53 -18.72 10.51
CA ASN A 110 -4.79 -18.11 9.41
C ASN A 110 -5.61 -18.04 8.11
N ALA A 111 -6.56 -18.96 7.92
CA ALA A 111 -7.44 -18.96 6.75
C ALA A 111 -8.39 -17.76 6.70
N THR A 112 -8.56 -17.04 7.81
CA THR A 112 -9.42 -15.85 7.92
C THR A 112 -8.64 -14.54 7.93
N VAL A 113 -7.30 -14.60 7.94
CA VAL A 113 -6.41 -13.43 7.91
C VAL A 113 -6.07 -13.10 6.45
N GLY A 114 -6.38 -11.89 6.04
CA GLY A 114 -6.06 -11.37 4.72
C GLY A 114 -4.68 -10.71 4.68
N PHE A 115 -4.38 -9.92 5.70
CA PHE A 115 -3.07 -9.29 5.86
C PHE A 115 -2.78 -8.90 7.31
N LEU A 116 -1.48 -8.75 7.59
CA LEU A 116 -0.98 -8.12 8.81
C LEU A 116 -0.17 -6.87 8.43
N SER A 117 -0.23 -5.83 9.26
CA SER A 117 0.53 -4.60 9.07
C SER A 117 1.42 -4.32 10.26
N SER A 118 2.64 -3.88 9.99
CA SER A 118 3.56 -3.37 11.01
C SER A 118 3.16 -1.97 11.47
N LYS A 119 3.65 -1.57 12.64
CA LYS A 119 3.64 -0.18 13.09
C LYS A 119 4.72 0.60 12.34
N VAL A 120 4.32 1.69 11.70
CA VAL A 120 5.22 2.53 10.91
C VAL A 120 5.63 3.76 11.70
N LEU A 121 6.94 3.91 11.91
CA LEU A 121 7.54 5.08 12.53
C LEU A 121 8.25 5.94 11.47
N TRP A 122 8.40 7.23 11.75
CA TRP A 122 9.29 8.11 11.01
C TRP A 122 10.69 8.11 11.63
N ILE A 123 11.65 8.72 10.97
CA ILE A 123 13.07 8.75 11.38
C ILE A 123 13.32 9.30 12.78
N ASP A 124 12.41 10.11 13.32
CA ASP A 124 12.45 10.67 14.67
C ASP A 124 11.86 9.74 15.77
N GLY A 125 11.38 8.55 15.39
CA GLY A 125 10.75 7.58 16.29
C GLY A 125 9.26 7.82 16.56
N ASN A 126 8.67 8.91 16.06
CA ASN A 126 7.23 9.14 16.14
C ASN A 126 6.46 8.36 15.07
N LEU A 127 5.14 8.24 15.24
CA LEU A 127 4.29 7.62 14.22
C LEU A 127 4.40 8.36 12.88
N HIS A 128 4.53 7.59 11.80
CA HIS A 128 4.51 8.16 10.46
C HIS A 128 3.09 8.59 10.10
N HIS A 129 2.89 9.85 9.75
CA HIS A 129 1.54 10.42 9.60
C HIS A 129 0.75 9.86 8.41
N LEU A 130 1.40 9.54 7.29
CA LEU A 130 0.74 8.93 6.11
C LEU A 130 0.34 7.48 6.33
N ASN A 131 1.04 6.75 7.21
CA ASN A 131 0.86 5.31 7.40
C ASN A 131 0.12 4.98 8.70
N GLN A 132 -0.63 5.93 9.26
CA GLN A 132 -1.47 5.66 10.42
C GLN A 132 -2.59 4.69 10.06
N THR A 133 -2.72 3.65 10.87
CA THR A 133 -3.81 2.68 10.75
C THR A 133 -4.98 3.09 11.64
N TYR A 134 -6.20 2.84 11.17
CA TYR A 134 -7.42 3.11 11.92
C TYR A 134 -8.12 1.79 12.26
N HIS A 135 -8.52 1.64 13.52
CA HIS A 135 -9.25 0.45 13.95
C HIS A 135 -10.61 0.35 13.25
N LEU A 136 -10.98 -0.86 12.87
CA LEU A 136 -12.31 -1.15 12.35
C LEU A 136 -13.29 -1.25 13.53
N THR A 137 -14.13 -0.24 13.70
CA THR A 137 -15.09 -0.15 14.79
C THR A 137 -16.53 -0.35 14.36
N ASP A 138 -16.82 -0.38 13.05
CA ASP A 138 -18.15 -0.60 12.51
C ASP A 138 -18.63 -2.03 12.80
N PRO A 139 -19.68 -2.23 13.65
CA PRO A 139 -20.13 -3.57 14.02
C PRO A 139 -20.60 -4.40 12.83
N LYS A 140 -21.25 -3.78 11.85
CA LYS A 140 -21.76 -4.47 10.65
C LYS A 140 -20.63 -5.00 9.78
N LYS A 141 -19.51 -4.26 9.70
CA LYS A 141 -18.31 -4.70 8.98
C LYS A 141 -17.58 -5.80 9.75
N LEU A 142 -17.44 -5.65 11.08
CA LEU A 142 -16.82 -6.67 11.95
C LEU A 142 -17.58 -7.99 11.91
N GLU A 143 -18.91 -7.96 11.87
CA GLU A 143 -19.75 -9.15 11.79
C GLU A 143 -19.55 -9.94 10.49
N LYS A 144 -19.27 -9.24 9.39
CA LYS A 144 -19.01 -9.86 8.08
C LYS A 144 -17.65 -10.56 7.99
N LEU A 145 -16.71 -10.25 8.89
CA LEU A 145 -15.41 -10.89 8.88
C LEU A 145 -15.52 -12.33 9.35
N SER A 146 -14.85 -13.23 8.65
CA SER A 146 -14.69 -14.63 9.07
C SER A 146 -13.81 -14.75 10.32
N PHE A 147 -13.00 -13.76 10.63
CA PHE A 147 -12.08 -13.70 11.75
C PHE A 147 -12.81 -13.66 13.11
N LYS A 148 -12.54 -14.64 13.96
CA LYS A 148 -13.26 -14.84 15.23
C LYS A 148 -12.46 -14.45 16.49
N SER A 149 -11.14 -14.30 16.39
CA SER A 149 -10.27 -14.03 17.55
C SER A 149 -10.34 -12.56 17.99
N LYS A 150 -11.51 -12.12 18.43
CA LYS A 150 -11.75 -10.77 18.90
C LYS A 150 -10.93 -10.48 20.17
N GLY A 151 -10.12 -9.43 20.15
CA GLY A 151 -9.35 -8.95 21.30
C GLY A 151 -7.88 -9.33 21.34
N LEU A 152 -7.39 -10.27 20.50
CA LEU A 152 -5.96 -10.59 20.44
C LEU A 152 -5.16 -9.52 19.69
N LEU A 153 -5.67 -9.04 18.56
CA LEU A 153 -5.06 -8.00 17.76
C LEU A 153 -6.13 -7.00 17.27
N PRO A 154 -5.76 -5.73 17.12
CA PRO A 154 -6.64 -4.74 16.51
C PRO A 154 -6.93 -5.09 15.05
N VAL A 155 -8.22 -5.17 14.71
CA VAL A 155 -8.67 -5.21 13.31
C VAL A 155 -8.63 -3.80 12.77
N ILE A 156 -8.03 -3.61 11.60
CA ILE A 156 -7.86 -2.29 10.97
C ILE A 156 -8.73 -2.13 9.73
N GLN A 157 -9.06 -0.88 9.40
CA GLN A 157 -9.92 -0.54 8.25
C GLN A 157 -9.22 -0.67 6.90
N PHE A 158 -7.91 -0.46 6.88
CA PHE A 158 -7.02 -0.59 5.75
C PHE A 158 -5.56 -0.62 6.23
N GLY A 159 -4.66 -1.07 5.39
CA GLY A 159 -3.22 -1.01 5.59
C GLY A 159 -2.54 -0.27 4.45
N THR A 160 -1.23 -0.03 4.59
CA THR A 160 -0.38 0.55 3.55
C THR A 160 0.70 -0.44 3.13
N PHE A 161 1.22 -0.33 1.90
CA PHE A 161 2.30 -1.20 1.40
C PHE A 161 3.66 -0.92 2.05
N VAL A 162 3.66 -0.11 3.09
CA VAL A 162 4.82 0.08 3.98
C VAL A 162 4.79 -1.02 5.05
N SER A 163 5.40 -2.18 4.77
CA SER A 163 5.42 -3.39 5.62
C SER A 163 4.04 -4.01 5.87
N MET A 164 3.43 -4.49 4.79
CA MET A 164 2.22 -5.32 4.84
C MET A 164 2.55 -6.76 4.47
N LEU A 165 2.13 -7.72 5.31
CA LEU A 165 2.25 -9.16 5.06
C LEU A 165 0.90 -9.69 4.57
N LEU A 166 0.81 -9.97 3.27
CA LEU A 166 -0.40 -10.45 2.58
C LEU A 166 -0.47 -11.97 2.60
N SER A 167 -1.64 -12.55 2.84
CA SER A 167 -1.84 -13.98 2.61
C SER A 167 -2.03 -14.28 1.12
N ALA A 168 -1.47 -15.39 0.62
CA ALA A 168 -1.72 -15.87 -0.74
C ALA A 168 -3.22 -16.06 -1.01
N LYS A 169 -3.97 -16.48 0.00
CA LYS A 169 -5.43 -16.61 -0.05
C LYS A 169 -6.14 -15.29 -0.32
N ALA A 170 -5.62 -14.16 0.19
CA ALA A 170 -6.17 -12.85 -0.13
C ALA A 170 -5.96 -12.53 -1.61
N VAL A 171 -4.75 -12.78 -2.14
CA VAL A 171 -4.44 -12.58 -3.56
C VAL A 171 -5.36 -13.43 -4.45
N GLU A 172 -5.54 -14.71 -4.13
CA GLU A 172 -6.44 -15.61 -4.84
C GLU A 172 -7.88 -15.10 -4.83
N ARG A 173 -8.36 -14.61 -3.69
CA ARG A 173 -9.75 -14.18 -3.51
C ARG A 173 -10.09 -12.85 -4.19
N VAL A 174 -9.18 -11.89 -4.14
CA VAL A 174 -9.47 -10.52 -4.59
C VAL A 174 -8.67 -10.05 -5.80
N GLY A 175 -7.75 -10.87 -6.33
CA GLY A 175 -6.86 -10.51 -7.42
C GLY A 175 -5.71 -9.59 -6.97
N LEU A 176 -5.15 -8.83 -7.91
CA LEU A 176 -3.99 -7.98 -7.73
C LEU A 176 -4.37 -6.51 -7.44
N PRO A 177 -3.45 -5.71 -6.88
CA PRO A 177 -3.60 -4.26 -6.84
C PRO A 177 -3.84 -3.67 -8.24
N ILE A 178 -4.61 -2.60 -8.30
CA ILE A 178 -4.96 -1.92 -9.56
C ILE A 178 -3.74 -1.12 -10.07
N LYS A 179 -3.04 -1.66 -11.05
CA LYS A 179 -1.80 -1.06 -11.62
C LYS A 179 -2.03 0.33 -12.24
N GLU A 180 -3.23 0.58 -12.79
CA GLU A 180 -3.61 1.86 -13.40
C GLU A 180 -3.72 3.00 -12.38
N PHE A 181 -3.67 2.70 -11.09
CA PHE A 181 -3.59 3.73 -10.04
C PHE A 181 -2.29 4.50 -10.10
N PHE A 182 -1.22 3.88 -10.51
CA PHE A 182 0.11 4.43 -10.63
C PHE A 182 0.71 4.81 -9.26
N ILE A 183 0.07 5.72 -8.52
CA ILE A 183 0.47 6.15 -7.17
C ILE A 183 -0.75 6.58 -6.36
N TRP A 184 -0.70 6.35 -5.05
CA TRP A 184 -1.70 6.70 -4.04
C TRP A 184 -3.03 5.95 -4.16
N ASN A 185 -3.54 5.52 -3.05
CA ASN A 185 -4.77 4.74 -2.86
C ASN A 185 -4.74 3.28 -3.36
N ASP A 186 -3.67 2.81 -3.95
CA ASP A 186 -3.53 1.42 -4.39
C ASP A 186 -3.54 0.45 -3.19
N ASP A 187 -2.81 0.77 -2.14
CA ASP A 187 -2.77 0.06 -0.86
C ASP A 187 -4.11 0.12 -0.10
N VAL A 188 -4.70 1.32 -0.02
CA VAL A 188 -5.98 1.54 0.65
C VAL A 188 -7.11 0.81 -0.07
N GLU A 189 -7.18 0.89 -1.40
CA GLU A 189 -8.17 0.18 -2.21
C GLU A 189 -8.01 -1.34 -2.03
N TYR A 190 -6.78 -1.84 -2.18
CA TYR A 190 -6.48 -3.26 -2.11
C TYR A 190 -6.82 -3.85 -0.75
N SER A 191 -6.37 -3.23 0.33
CA SER A 191 -6.65 -3.69 1.69
C SER A 191 -8.14 -3.61 2.04
N LYS A 192 -8.87 -2.58 1.61
CA LYS A 192 -10.34 -2.51 1.74
C LYS A 192 -11.03 -3.63 0.96
N ARG A 193 -10.55 -3.97 -0.24
CA ARG A 193 -11.10 -5.07 -1.05
C ARG A 193 -10.92 -6.41 -0.36
N ILE A 194 -9.76 -6.64 0.28
CA ILE A 194 -9.50 -7.83 1.10
C ILE A 194 -10.49 -7.89 2.28
N ILE A 195 -10.65 -6.80 3.03
CA ILE A 195 -11.57 -6.74 4.18
C ILE A 195 -13.03 -6.97 3.73
N ASN A 196 -13.45 -6.34 2.65
CA ASN A 196 -14.80 -6.49 2.11
C ASN A 196 -15.08 -7.91 1.56
N SER A 197 -14.03 -8.69 1.28
CA SER A 197 -14.14 -10.11 0.93
C SER A 197 -14.39 -11.03 2.16
N GLY A 198 -14.38 -10.48 3.38
CA GLY A 198 -14.58 -11.19 4.64
C GLY A 198 -13.28 -11.65 5.33
N LEU A 199 -12.11 -11.30 4.80
CA LEU A 199 -10.81 -11.53 5.45
C LEU A 199 -10.43 -10.36 6.35
N ALA A 200 -9.72 -10.63 7.45
CA ALA A 200 -9.30 -9.59 8.40
C ALA A 200 -7.97 -8.95 8.02
N GLY A 201 -7.86 -7.65 8.22
CA GLY A 201 -6.59 -6.94 8.32
C GLY A 201 -6.25 -6.65 9.77
N LEU A 202 -5.06 -7.03 10.21
CA LEU A 202 -4.65 -6.96 11.61
C LEU A 202 -3.42 -6.04 11.78
N LEU A 203 -3.40 -5.26 12.86
CA LEU A 203 -2.21 -4.48 13.25
C LEU A 203 -1.37 -5.27 14.26
N VAL A 204 -0.09 -5.44 13.95
CA VAL A 204 0.91 -6.01 14.86
C VAL A 204 1.81 -4.89 15.36
N SER A 205 1.44 -4.29 16.49
CA SER A 205 2.10 -3.09 17.02
C SER A 205 3.56 -3.29 17.44
N ASP A 206 3.95 -4.53 17.73
CA ASP A 206 5.33 -4.88 18.12
C ASP A 206 6.25 -5.09 16.91
N SER A 207 5.68 -5.30 15.73
CA SER A 207 6.39 -5.30 14.46
C SER A 207 6.58 -3.86 14.00
N ILE A 208 7.84 -3.41 13.88
CA ILE A 208 8.17 -1.99 13.67
C ILE A 208 9.02 -1.83 12.43
N VAL A 209 8.65 -0.85 11.60
CA VAL A 209 9.47 -0.35 10.49
C VAL A 209 9.65 1.15 10.60
N VAL A 210 10.75 1.67 10.05
CA VAL A 210 10.98 3.11 9.84
C VAL A 210 10.74 3.43 8.38
N HIS A 211 9.89 4.41 8.08
CA HIS A 211 9.65 4.90 6.73
C HIS A 211 10.42 6.21 6.54
N GLU A 212 11.48 6.18 5.74
CA GLU A 212 12.43 7.28 5.56
C GLU A 212 11.95 8.33 4.53
N THR A 213 10.77 8.90 4.78
CA THR A 213 10.31 10.02 3.96
C THR A 213 10.99 11.33 4.38
N PRO A 214 11.24 12.28 3.44
CA PRO A 214 11.89 13.56 3.77
C PRO A 214 11.15 14.39 4.81
N ILE A 215 9.83 14.28 4.89
CA ILE A 215 8.96 15.03 5.80
C ILE A 215 7.86 14.12 6.33
N ASN A 216 7.61 14.15 7.63
CA ASN A 216 6.48 13.45 8.26
C ASN A 216 5.22 14.31 8.18
N HIS A 217 4.51 14.25 7.06
CA HIS A 217 3.26 15.00 6.87
C HIS A 217 2.19 14.18 6.15
N VAL A 218 0.96 14.61 6.24
CA VAL A 218 -0.15 14.09 5.42
C VAL A 218 -0.31 14.99 4.21
N SER A 219 -0.36 14.41 3.01
CA SER A 219 -0.56 15.15 1.77
C SER A 219 -1.85 15.98 1.82
N ASN A 220 -1.72 17.27 1.52
CA ASN A 220 -2.81 18.22 1.65
C ASN A 220 -2.79 19.26 0.53
N VAL A 221 -3.86 19.31 -0.26
CA VAL A 221 -4.02 20.24 -1.39
C VAL A 221 -3.86 21.72 -1.01
N PHE A 222 -3.96 22.09 0.27
CA PHE A 222 -3.81 23.47 0.71
C PHE A 222 -2.36 23.87 0.96
N ASN A 223 -1.49 22.92 1.31
CA ASN A 223 -0.14 23.17 1.81
C ASN A 223 0.97 22.56 0.94
N ASP A 224 0.68 21.48 0.18
CA ASP A 224 1.69 20.78 -0.60
C ASP A 224 2.27 21.68 -1.72
N THR A 225 3.52 21.41 -2.08
CA THR A 225 4.23 22.18 -3.10
C THR A 225 3.68 21.89 -4.50
N HIS A 226 3.98 22.78 -5.44
CA HIS A 226 3.59 22.60 -6.84
C HIS A 226 4.24 21.36 -7.47
N GLU A 227 5.43 20.99 -7.04
CA GLU A 227 6.15 19.78 -7.48
C GLU A 227 5.41 18.48 -7.19
N GLN A 228 4.54 18.48 -6.16
CA GLN A 228 3.73 17.32 -5.81
C GLN A 228 2.40 17.23 -6.59
N LEU A 229 2.10 18.24 -7.42
CA LEU A 229 0.81 18.37 -8.12
C LEU A 229 0.50 17.15 -9.01
N TRP A 230 1.52 16.56 -9.63
CA TRP A 230 1.34 15.36 -10.47
C TRP A 230 0.79 14.15 -9.71
N LYS A 231 1.13 14.01 -8.41
CA LYS A 231 0.59 12.94 -7.57
C LYS A 231 -0.92 13.07 -7.38
N TYR A 232 -1.41 14.31 -7.31
CA TYR A 232 -2.83 14.60 -7.21
C TYR A 232 -3.61 14.22 -8.47
N ASP A 233 -2.97 14.21 -9.65
CA ASP A 233 -3.60 13.75 -10.89
C ASP A 233 -4.02 12.28 -10.83
N HIS A 234 -3.27 11.48 -10.11
CA HIS A 234 -3.58 10.07 -9.86
C HIS A 234 -4.44 9.89 -8.61
N GLY A 235 -3.94 10.37 -7.47
CA GLY A 235 -4.54 10.10 -6.16
C GLY A 235 -5.98 10.57 -6.01
N LEU A 236 -6.32 11.76 -6.52
CA LEU A 236 -7.71 12.24 -6.45
C LEU A 236 -8.68 11.42 -7.31
N ARG A 237 -8.23 10.96 -8.48
CA ARG A 237 -9.01 10.06 -9.33
C ARG A 237 -9.19 8.70 -8.66
N ASN A 238 -8.10 8.15 -8.13
CA ASN A 238 -8.08 6.84 -7.48
C ASN A 238 -8.98 6.82 -6.24
N GLU A 239 -8.91 7.87 -5.40
CA GLU A 239 -9.79 8.00 -4.23
C GLU A 239 -11.27 7.99 -4.61
N MET A 240 -11.64 8.65 -5.71
CA MET A 240 -13.03 8.64 -6.18
C MET A 240 -13.46 7.26 -6.65
N PHE A 241 -12.57 6.52 -7.36
CA PHE A 241 -12.84 5.13 -7.71
C PHE A 241 -13.03 4.27 -6.45
N THR A 242 -12.11 4.37 -5.49
CA THR A 242 -12.15 3.64 -4.22
C THR A 242 -13.47 3.89 -3.48
N LYS A 243 -13.91 5.15 -3.39
CA LYS A 243 -15.20 5.50 -2.80
C LYS A 243 -16.39 4.90 -3.56
N ARG A 244 -16.41 5.00 -4.90
CA ARG A 244 -17.48 4.41 -5.70
C ARG A 244 -17.57 2.91 -5.52
N TYR A 245 -16.41 2.24 -5.54
CA TYR A 245 -16.30 0.79 -5.47
C TYR A 245 -16.66 0.23 -4.08
N HIS A 246 -16.19 0.87 -3.00
CA HIS A 246 -16.34 0.36 -1.63
C HIS A 246 -17.47 1.01 -0.82
N ASP A 247 -17.75 2.30 -1.06
CA ASP A 247 -18.68 3.08 -0.25
C ASP A 247 -19.97 3.43 -1.03
N GLY A 248 -20.01 3.13 -2.33
CA GLY A 248 -21.17 3.25 -3.21
C GLY A 248 -21.30 4.61 -3.92
N ASN A 249 -22.26 4.66 -4.84
CA ASN A 249 -22.46 5.81 -5.73
C ASN A 249 -22.82 7.11 -4.98
N ILE A 250 -23.51 7.04 -3.85
CA ILE A 250 -23.88 8.24 -3.08
C ILE A 250 -22.60 8.95 -2.59
N GLN A 251 -21.66 8.22 -2.00
CA GLN A 251 -20.39 8.78 -1.52
C GLN A 251 -19.54 9.33 -2.66
N PHE A 252 -19.55 8.65 -3.81
CA PHE A 252 -18.92 9.15 -5.02
C PHE A 252 -19.48 10.52 -5.42
N TRP A 253 -20.81 10.67 -5.55
CA TRP A 253 -21.42 11.92 -5.99
C TRP A 253 -21.29 13.06 -4.98
N ILE A 254 -21.37 12.77 -3.67
CA ILE A 254 -21.08 13.77 -2.61
C ILE A 254 -19.66 14.30 -2.77
N THR A 255 -18.67 13.40 -2.95
CA THR A 255 -17.27 13.79 -3.13
C THR A 255 -17.08 14.58 -4.43
N TRP A 256 -17.71 14.15 -5.52
CA TRP A 256 -17.64 14.82 -6.82
C TRP A 256 -18.16 16.25 -6.75
N VAL A 257 -19.37 16.46 -6.20
CA VAL A 257 -19.96 17.79 -6.01
C VAL A 257 -19.07 18.67 -5.12
N HIS A 258 -18.59 18.12 -4.00
CA HIS A 258 -17.67 18.85 -3.12
C HIS A 258 -16.40 19.30 -3.85
N ARG A 259 -15.81 18.45 -4.70
CA ARG A 259 -14.59 18.76 -5.47
C ARG A 259 -14.84 19.74 -6.60
N MET A 260 -15.99 19.67 -7.25
CA MET A 260 -16.32 20.56 -8.36
C MET A 260 -16.65 21.98 -7.90
N PHE A 261 -17.35 22.13 -6.76
CA PHE A 261 -17.93 23.43 -6.37
C PHE A 261 -17.36 23.99 -5.06
N ILE A 262 -17.13 23.13 -4.04
CA ILE A 262 -16.72 23.62 -2.71
C ILE A 262 -15.20 23.73 -2.61
N MET A 263 -14.47 22.75 -3.12
CA MET A 263 -13.00 22.70 -3.00
C MET A 263 -12.29 23.87 -3.72
N PRO A 264 -12.69 24.30 -4.94
CA PRO A 264 -12.12 25.49 -5.58
C PRO A 264 -12.24 26.76 -4.73
N PHE A 265 -13.39 26.97 -4.12
CA PHE A 265 -13.61 28.10 -3.22
C PHE A 265 -12.70 28.02 -1.99
N ARG A 266 -12.58 26.84 -1.38
CA ARG A 266 -11.67 26.62 -0.24
C ARG A 266 -10.19 26.86 -0.63
N ILE A 267 -9.78 26.43 -1.84
CA ILE A 267 -8.44 26.68 -2.37
C ILE A 267 -8.20 28.18 -2.55
N ALA A 268 -9.17 28.91 -3.13
CA ALA A 268 -9.07 30.33 -3.33
C ALA A 268 -8.83 31.09 -2.00
N ILE A 269 -9.40 30.62 -0.91
CA ILE A 269 -9.25 31.24 0.42
C ILE A 269 -7.98 30.74 1.14
N LYS A 270 -7.79 29.42 1.21
CA LYS A 270 -6.79 28.83 2.13
C LYS A 270 -5.41 28.68 1.52
N ARG A 271 -5.30 28.47 0.20
CA ARG A 271 -4.01 28.23 -0.43
C ARG A 271 -3.31 29.56 -0.76
N LYS A 272 -2.01 29.66 -0.45
CA LYS A 272 -1.22 30.89 -0.66
C LYS A 272 -0.73 31.05 -2.11
N SER A 273 -0.34 29.95 -2.78
CA SER A 273 0.27 29.94 -4.12
C SER A 273 -0.34 28.88 -5.02
N HIS A 274 -0.17 29.00 -6.34
CA HIS A 274 -0.60 28.00 -7.33
C HIS A 274 -2.08 27.58 -7.22
N ARG A 275 -2.94 28.49 -6.77
CA ARG A 275 -4.38 28.22 -6.55
C ARG A 275 -5.07 27.66 -7.78
N TRP A 276 -4.76 28.25 -8.93
CA TRP A 276 -5.39 27.89 -10.20
C TRP A 276 -4.96 26.49 -10.67
N ASP A 277 -3.69 26.12 -10.51
CA ASP A 277 -3.16 24.83 -10.94
C ASP A 277 -3.79 23.69 -10.13
N PHE A 278 -3.88 23.84 -8.80
CA PHE A 278 -4.57 22.87 -7.94
C PHE A 278 -6.07 22.80 -8.23
N THR A 279 -6.72 23.92 -8.50
CA THR A 279 -8.15 23.94 -8.88
C THR A 279 -8.38 23.20 -10.18
N LYS A 280 -7.58 23.50 -11.22
CA LYS A 280 -7.64 22.78 -12.51
C LYS A 280 -7.42 21.28 -12.35
N THR A 281 -6.45 20.89 -11.52
CA THR A 281 -6.16 19.47 -11.25
C THR A 281 -7.33 18.79 -10.59
N ILE A 282 -7.97 19.40 -9.59
CA ILE A 282 -9.17 18.84 -8.94
C ILE A 282 -10.31 18.68 -9.95
N TRP A 283 -10.59 19.66 -10.77
CA TRP A 283 -11.64 19.57 -11.78
C TRP A 283 -11.33 18.48 -12.81
N ARG A 284 -10.12 18.51 -13.39
CA ARG A 284 -9.68 17.51 -14.38
C ARG A 284 -9.78 16.09 -13.84
N THR A 285 -9.30 15.85 -12.64
CA THR A 285 -9.32 14.51 -12.01
C THR A 285 -10.72 14.07 -11.63
N SER A 286 -11.58 14.98 -11.20
CA SER A 286 -12.99 14.69 -10.92
C SER A 286 -13.76 14.32 -12.18
N LEU A 287 -13.46 14.98 -13.31
CA LEU A 287 -14.03 14.60 -14.63
C LEU A 287 -13.48 13.25 -15.11
N LYS A 288 -12.16 13.02 -15.01
CA LYS A 288 -11.56 11.71 -15.35
C LYS A 288 -12.16 10.58 -14.54
N ALA A 289 -12.49 10.79 -13.27
CA ALA A 289 -13.05 9.77 -12.39
C ALA A 289 -14.45 9.28 -12.82
N LEU A 290 -15.21 10.06 -13.61
CA LEU A 290 -16.50 9.64 -14.15
C LEU A 290 -16.38 8.40 -15.05
N HIS A 291 -15.31 8.32 -15.83
CA HIS A 291 -15.05 7.27 -16.82
C HIS A 291 -13.94 6.29 -16.38
N PHE A 292 -13.30 6.53 -15.24
CA PHE A 292 -12.23 5.67 -14.77
C PHE A 292 -12.80 4.37 -14.20
N ASN A 293 -12.59 3.29 -14.92
CA ASN A 293 -13.05 1.94 -14.57
C ASN A 293 -11.94 0.92 -14.87
N PRO A 294 -10.87 0.88 -14.05
CA PRO A 294 -9.76 -0.03 -14.27
C PRO A 294 -10.18 -1.48 -14.07
N HIS A 295 -9.44 -2.38 -14.71
CA HIS A 295 -9.61 -3.81 -14.54
C HIS A 295 -8.85 -4.31 -13.30
N ILE A 296 -9.42 -5.28 -12.59
CA ILE A 296 -8.74 -5.99 -11.51
C ILE A 296 -8.16 -7.27 -12.11
N ASP A 297 -6.84 -7.30 -12.26
CA ASP A 297 -6.15 -8.47 -12.76
C ASP A 297 -6.19 -9.61 -11.73
N THR A 298 -6.28 -10.84 -12.21
CA THR A 298 -6.19 -12.06 -11.38
C THR A 298 -4.97 -12.86 -11.78
N VAL A 299 -4.39 -13.59 -10.83
CA VAL A 299 -3.29 -14.53 -11.09
C VAL A 299 -3.83 -15.94 -11.00
N ILE A 300 -3.62 -16.71 -12.06
CA ILE A 300 -3.98 -18.13 -12.12
C ILE A 300 -2.69 -18.93 -12.14
N LYS A 301 -2.50 -19.83 -11.16
CA LYS A 301 -1.40 -20.81 -11.22
C LYS A 301 -1.66 -21.75 -12.40
N ARG A 302 -0.69 -21.85 -13.30
CA ARG A 302 -0.71 -22.89 -14.33
C ARG A 302 -0.24 -24.18 -13.65
N HIS A 303 -1.15 -25.10 -13.44
CA HIS A 303 -0.86 -26.46 -12.99
C HIS A 303 -0.15 -27.26 -14.05
#